data_5a329ebf54f2fc6cdf19fc6a1d76a471
#
_entry.id   5a329ebf54f2fc6cdf19fc6a1d76a471
#
_cell.length_a   1.000
_cell.length_b   1.000
_cell.length_c   1.000
_cell.angle_alpha   90.00
_cell.angle_beta   90.00
_cell.angle_gamma   90.00
#
_symmetry.space_group_name_H-M   'P 1'
#
loop_
_entity.id
_entity.type
_entity.pdbx_description
1 polymer ?
#
loop_
_entity_poly.entity_id
_entity_poly.type
_entity_poly.pdbx_seq_one_letter_code
_entity_poly.pdbx_strand_id
1 'polypeptide(L)'
;MTHPALALIEFDSIASGILAGDAMVKTAPVARIVAGTVHPGKYLVLVTGDVAPVQEALAAGLASDSNAVVDHVFLPGVHPQVPDAIAAARQPQIDEALGIVETSSVAAAIHAADAGLKAAQVTLLELRLADGLGGKGLAFFAGVVTDVEAAVDSSCVAIDSSGHLLNAVIIPQLHSEMAANLVEATRFRTLIS
;
A
#
# COMPACT_ATOMS: atom_id res chain seq x y z
N MET A 1 17.59 4.12 7.44
CA MET A 1 17.40 5.49 6.93
C MET A 1 16.06 5.50 6.22
N THR A 2 15.15 6.32 6.68
CA THR A 2 13.85 6.51 6.01
C THR A 2 14.09 7.43 4.81
N HIS A 3 13.81 6.93 3.61
CA HIS A 3 13.84 7.76 2.41
C HIS A 3 12.58 8.61 2.37
N PRO A 4 12.65 9.91 2.04
CA PRO A 4 11.50 10.80 2.10
C PRO A 4 10.43 10.48 1.05
N ALA A 5 10.83 9.93 -0.10
CA ALA A 5 9.91 9.64 -1.19
C ALA A 5 9.83 8.15 -1.53
N LEU A 6 8.62 7.74 -1.96
CA LEU A 6 8.30 6.43 -2.47
C LEU A 6 7.46 6.58 -3.74
N ALA A 7 7.77 5.79 -4.77
CA ALA A 7 6.87 5.57 -5.90
C ALA A 7 6.72 4.07 -6.18
N LEU A 8 5.52 3.68 -6.62
CA LEU A 8 5.24 2.32 -7.07
C LEU A 8 4.43 2.39 -8.36
N ILE A 9 4.76 1.50 -9.29
CA ILE A 9 3.96 1.23 -10.50
C ILE A 9 3.54 -0.23 -10.47
N GLU A 10 2.27 -0.47 -10.78
CA GLU A 10 1.66 -1.79 -10.92
C GLU A 10 1.37 -2.06 -12.39
N PHE A 11 1.87 -3.17 -12.92
CA PHE A 11 1.72 -3.59 -14.30
C PHE A 11 0.92 -4.89 -14.40
N ASP A 12 0.09 -5.03 -15.42
CA ASP A 12 -0.58 -6.28 -15.80
C ASP A 12 0.31 -7.19 -16.66
N SER A 13 1.46 -6.68 -17.12
CA SER A 13 2.49 -7.41 -17.89
C SER A 13 3.80 -7.48 -17.13
N ILE A 14 4.30 -8.70 -16.88
CA ILE A 14 5.60 -8.92 -16.23
C ILE A 14 6.74 -8.36 -17.10
N ALA A 15 6.70 -8.57 -18.42
CA ALA A 15 7.72 -8.10 -19.34
C ALA A 15 7.80 -6.56 -19.36
N SER A 16 6.65 -5.89 -19.40
CA SER A 16 6.56 -4.42 -19.34
C SER A 16 7.04 -3.87 -18.00
N GLY A 17 6.71 -4.55 -16.90
CA GLY A 17 7.21 -4.17 -15.57
C GLY A 17 8.73 -4.28 -15.43
N ILE A 18 9.35 -5.32 -16.01
CA ILE A 18 10.82 -5.46 -16.05
C ILE A 18 11.45 -4.35 -16.89
N LEU A 19 10.88 -4.06 -18.07
CA LEU A 19 11.32 -2.96 -18.93
C LEU A 19 11.25 -1.61 -18.21
N ALA A 20 10.14 -1.36 -17.52
CA ALA A 20 9.95 -0.13 -16.74
C ALA A 20 10.96 0.00 -15.61
N GLY A 21 11.19 -1.07 -14.84
CA GLY A 21 12.19 -1.09 -13.77
C GLY A 21 13.60 -0.74 -14.26
N ASP A 22 14.02 -1.29 -15.41
CA ASP A 22 15.28 -0.96 -16.05
C ASP A 22 15.36 0.51 -16.47
N ALA A 23 14.29 1.03 -17.09
CA ALA A 23 14.20 2.44 -17.47
C ALA A 23 14.28 3.38 -16.26
N MET A 24 13.60 3.06 -15.16
CA MET A 24 13.59 3.84 -13.92
C MET A 24 15.00 4.03 -13.34
N VAL A 25 15.75 2.94 -13.18
CA VAL A 25 17.10 3.00 -12.57
C VAL A 25 18.17 3.57 -13.50
N LYS A 26 17.95 3.53 -14.82
CA LYS A 26 18.82 4.17 -15.80
C LYS A 26 18.63 5.69 -15.88
N THR A 27 17.42 6.15 -15.55
CA THR A 27 17.07 7.57 -15.68
C THR A 27 17.49 8.38 -14.47
N ALA A 28 17.34 7.85 -13.25
CA ALA A 28 17.58 8.62 -12.03
C ALA A 28 18.27 7.77 -10.93
N PRO A 29 19.14 8.39 -10.12
CA PRO A 29 19.84 7.70 -9.04
C PRO A 29 18.91 7.52 -7.82
N VAL A 30 18.03 6.52 -7.88
CA VAL A 30 17.18 6.16 -6.74
C VAL A 30 17.98 5.45 -5.65
N ALA A 31 17.59 5.58 -4.39
CA ALA A 31 18.30 4.94 -3.28
C ALA A 31 18.05 3.43 -3.23
N ARG A 32 16.86 2.99 -3.61
CA ARG A 32 16.49 1.57 -3.65
C ARG A 32 15.44 1.31 -4.72
N ILE A 33 15.54 0.16 -5.37
CA ILE A 33 14.49 -0.44 -6.19
C ILE A 33 14.15 -1.83 -5.66
N VAL A 34 12.86 -2.16 -5.63
CA VAL A 34 12.32 -3.48 -5.38
C VAL A 34 11.31 -3.79 -6.47
N ALA A 35 11.49 -4.89 -7.17
CA ALA A 35 10.59 -5.26 -8.25
C ALA A 35 10.35 -6.77 -8.25
N GLY A 36 9.13 -7.18 -8.60
CA GLY A 36 8.78 -8.58 -8.59
C GLY A 36 7.35 -8.88 -9.01
N THR A 37 7.10 -10.17 -9.24
CA THR A 37 5.77 -10.67 -9.56
C THR A 37 4.89 -10.77 -8.32
N VAL A 38 3.60 -10.48 -8.49
CA VAL A 38 2.56 -10.72 -7.49
C VAL A 38 1.34 -11.39 -8.13
N HIS A 39 0.51 -12.05 -7.31
CA HIS A 39 -0.76 -12.60 -7.81
C HIS A 39 -1.73 -11.49 -8.23
N PRO A 40 -2.53 -11.69 -9.28
CA PRO A 40 -2.66 -12.86 -10.16
C PRO A 40 -1.85 -12.79 -11.48
N GLY A 41 -0.57 -12.48 -11.44
CA GLY A 41 0.29 -12.37 -12.62
C GLY A 41 0.64 -10.92 -12.98
N LYS A 42 0.55 -10.02 -12.01
CA LYS A 42 1.00 -8.63 -12.10
C LYS A 42 2.49 -8.50 -11.74
N TYR A 43 3.06 -7.36 -12.09
CA TYR A 43 4.43 -6.99 -11.71
C TYR A 43 4.43 -5.64 -11.03
N LEU A 44 5.12 -5.55 -9.89
CA LEU A 44 5.29 -4.32 -9.14
C LEU A 44 6.72 -3.81 -9.27
N VAL A 45 6.87 -2.50 -9.42
CA VAL A 45 8.15 -1.82 -9.36
C VAL A 45 8.04 -0.68 -8.35
N LEU A 46 8.77 -0.79 -7.24
CA LEU A 46 8.82 0.19 -6.16
C LEU A 46 10.21 0.82 -6.12
N VAL A 47 10.27 2.13 -6.06
CA VAL A 47 11.50 2.89 -5.84
C VAL A 47 11.37 3.82 -4.64
N THR A 48 12.47 4.01 -3.91
CA THR A 48 12.56 4.97 -2.81
C THR A 48 13.83 5.80 -2.94
N GLY A 49 13.83 7.00 -2.35
CA GLY A 49 14.98 7.91 -2.38
C GLY A 49 14.57 9.35 -2.12
N ASP A 50 15.35 10.27 -2.66
CA ASP A 50 15.02 11.69 -2.65
C ASP A 50 13.87 11.98 -3.62
N VAL A 51 13.12 13.04 -3.35
CA VAL A 51 11.88 13.38 -4.07
C VAL A 51 12.09 13.51 -5.58
N ALA A 52 13.07 14.30 -6.02
CA ALA A 52 13.28 14.56 -7.45
C ALA A 52 13.73 13.30 -8.22
N PRO A 53 14.75 12.53 -7.79
CA PRO A 53 15.10 11.26 -8.45
C PRO A 53 13.97 10.25 -8.50
N VAL A 54 13.17 10.12 -7.43
CA VAL A 54 12.03 9.18 -7.41
C VAL A 54 10.94 9.63 -8.40
N GLN A 55 10.69 10.94 -8.51
CA GLN A 55 9.73 11.48 -9.47
C GLN A 55 10.19 11.30 -10.93
N GLU A 56 11.48 11.50 -11.21
CA GLU A 56 12.05 11.27 -12.54
C GLU A 56 12.01 9.79 -12.91
N ALA A 57 12.37 8.90 -11.98
CA ALA A 57 12.28 7.46 -12.18
C ALA A 57 10.83 7.02 -12.47
N LEU A 58 9.87 7.51 -11.69
CA LEU A 58 8.45 7.24 -11.92
C LEU A 58 8.01 7.64 -13.33
N ALA A 59 8.36 8.86 -13.76
CA ALA A 59 8.01 9.36 -15.09
C ALA A 59 8.59 8.46 -16.21
N ALA A 60 9.84 8.01 -16.06
CA ALA A 60 10.49 7.09 -17.00
C ALA A 60 9.79 5.72 -17.05
N GLY A 61 9.41 5.18 -15.88
CA GLY A 61 8.68 3.91 -15.77
C GLY A 61 7.31 3.97 -16.45
N LEU A 62 6.55 5.02 -16.19
CA LEU A 62 5.22 5.23 -16.82
C LEU A 62 5.30 5.41 -18.33
N ALA A 63 6.38 6.03 -18.83
CA ALA A 63 6.58 6.26 -20.27
C ALA A 63 7.03 4.99 -21.03
N SER A 64 7.56 3.97 -20.34
CA SER A 64 8.14 2.79 -20.98
C SER A 64 7.11 1.90 -21.67
N ASP A 65 5.94 1.69 -21.06
CA ASP A 65 4.78 1.00 -21.63
C ASP A 65 3.50 1.40 -20.86
N SER A 66 2.94 2.54 -21.23
CA SER A 66 1.78 3.10 -20.55
C SER A 66 0.51 2.24 -20.67
N ASN A 67 0.41 1.37 -21.67
CA ASN A 67 -0.76 0.52 -21.85
C ASN A 67 -0.81 -0.65 -20.86
N ALA A 68 0.33 -1.06 -20.32
CA ALA A 68 0.43 -2.14 -19.34
C ALA A 68 0.31 -1.64 -17.90
N VAL A 69 0.25 -0.33 -17.65
CA VAL A 69 0.10 0.26 -16.33
C VAL A 69 -1.33 0.06 -15.83
N VAL A 70 -1.47 -0.63 -14.69
CA VAL A 70 -2.75 -0.79 -13.98
C VAL A 70 -3.02 0.42 -13.10
N ASP A 71 -2.01 0.80 -12.30
CA ASP A 71 -2.10 1.91 -11.36
C ASP A 71 -0.69 2.33 -10.91
N HIS A 72 -0.58 3.49 -10.30
CA HIS A 72 0.68 3.98 -9.73
C HIS A 72 0.45 4.93 -8.56
N VAL A 73 1.45 5.08 -7.71
CA VAL A 73 1.45 6.05 -6.61
C VAL A 73 2.79 6.75 -6.49
N PHE A 74 2.74 8.03 -6.14
CA PHE A 74 3.91 8.85 -5.78
C PHE A 74 3.66 9.56 -4.45
N LEU A 75 4.51 9.28 -3.48
CA LEU A 75 4.47 9.86 -2.14
C LEU A 75 5.76 10.64 -1.89
N PRO A 76 5.78 11.97 -2.07
CA PRO A 76 7.00 12.79 -1.89
C PRO A 76 7.42 12.93 -0.42
N GLY A 77 6.53 12.59 0.52
CA GLY A 77 6.78 12.58 1.97
C GLY A 77 6.03 11.41 2.59
N VAL A 78 6.53 10.19 2.38
CA VAL A 78 5.85 8.97 2.85
C VAL A 78 5.88 8.87 4.38
N HIS A 79 4.73 8.51 5.00
CA HIS A 79 4.67 8.28 6.44
C HIS A 79 5.54 7.07 6.83
N PRO A 80 6.33 7.14 7.94
CA PRO A 80 7.30 6.09 8.29
C PRO A 80 6.71 4.68 8.43
N GLN A 81 5.48 4.53 8.90
CA GLN A 81 4.84 3.22 9.03
C GLN A 81 4.55 2.54 7.68
N VAL A 82 4.46 3.28 6.57
CA VAL A 82 4.14 2.70 5.25
C VAL A 82 5.26 1.82 4.71
N PRO A 83 6.53 2.27 4.61
CA PRO A 83 7.63 1.39 4.20
C PRO A 83 7.81 0.17 5.12
N ASP A 84 7.60 0.33 6.42
CA ASP A 84 7.70 -0.78 7.38
C ASP A 84 6.60 -1.82 7.11
N ALA A 85 5.37 -1.39 6.88
CA ALA A 85 4.25 -2.26 6.56
C ALA A 85 4.40 -2.96 5.19
N ILE A 86 4.96 -2.28 4.17
CA ILE A 86 5.32 -2.88 2.88
C ILE A 86 6.36 -4.00 3.07
N ALA A 87 7.30 -3.82 4.01
CA ALA A 87 8.27 -4.85 4.39
C ALA A 87 7.67 -5.96 5.28
N ALA A 88 6.35 -6.05 5.34
CA ALA A 88 5.58 -7.01 6.14
C ALA A 88 5.73 -6.85 7.67
N ALA A 89 6.13 -5.67 8.15
CA ALA A 89 6.02 -5.36 9.56
C ALA A 89 4.53 -5.28 9.96
N ARG A 90 4.18 -5.99 11.02
CA ARG A 90 2.84 -5.96 11.59
C ARG A 90 2.89 -5.34 12.98
N GLN A 91 1.85 -4.58 13.31
CA GLN A 91 1.63 -4.04 14.66
C GLN A 91 0.39 -4.74 15.25
N PRO A 92 0.54 -5.92 15.86
CA PRO A 92 -0.59 -6.80 16.18
C PRO A 92 -1.32 -6.34 17.46
N GLN A 93 -1.69 -5.06 17.54
CA GLN A 93 -2.44 -4.52 18.67
C GLN A 93 -3.68 -3.77 18.14
N ILE A 94 -4.85 -4.21 18.58
CA ILE A 94 -6.14 -3.56 18.30
C ILE A 94 -6.66 -3.05 19.64
N ASP A 95 -6.62 -1.74 19.86
CA ASP A 95 -6.98 -1.14 21.14
C ASP A 95 -8.50 -0.97 21.28
N GLU A 96 -9.15 -0.27 20.36
CA GLU A 96 -10.57 0.05 20.45
C GLU A 96 -11.30 -0.20 19.12
N ALA A 97 -11.02 0.63 18.12
CA ALA A 97 -11.65 0.54 16.80
C ALA A 97 -10.72 -0.03 15.73
N LEU A 98 -11.32 -0.64 14.73
CA LEU A 98 -10.65 -1.14 13.53
C LEU A 98 -11.22 -0.46 12.29
N GLY A 99 -10.37 0.18 11.50
CA GLY A 99 -10.66 0.68 10.16
C GLY A 99 -10.05 -0.24 9.10
N ILE A 100 -10.80 -0.51 8.05
CA ILE A 100 -10.36 -1.36 6.94
C ILE A 100 -10.65 -0.63 5.64
N VAL A 101 -9.63 -0.50 4.78
CA VAL A 101 -9.79 0.02 3.41
C VAL A 101 -9.33 -1.06 2.44
N GLU A 102 -10.23 -1.49 1.56
CA GLU A 102 -10.01 -2.52 0.54
C GLU A 102 -9.97 -1.87 -0.85
N THR A 103 -8.94 -2.18 -1.63
CA THR A 103 -8.71 -1.61 -2.96
C THR A 103 -8.49 -2.69 -4.02
N SER A 104 -8.75 -2.35 -5.28
CA SER A 104 -8.50 -3.24 -6.42
C SER A 104 -7.06 -3.16 -6.95
N SER A 105 -6.25 -2.21 -6.47
CA SER A 105 -4.85 -2.05 -6.81
C SER A 105 -3.96 -1.93 -5.57
N VAL A 106 -2.70 -2.33 -5.73
CA VAL A 106 -1.66 -2.19 -4.69
C VAL A 106 -1.28 -0.72 -4.49
N ALA A 107 -1.18 0.05 -5.57
CA ALA A 107 -0.83 1.46 -5.51
C ALA A 107 -1.86 2.27 -4.71
N ALA A 108 -3.15 2.03 -4.95
CA ALA A 108 -4.22 2.67 -4.19
C ALA A 108 -4.19 2.29 -2.70
N ALA A 109 -3.88 1.03 -2.35
CA ALA A 109 -3.75 0.63 -0.94
C ALA A 109 -2.62 1.36 -0.21
N ILE A 110 -1.48 1.53 -0.87
CA ILE A 110 -0.34 2.30 -0.33
C ILE A 110 -0.71 3.78 -0.18
N HIS A 111 -1.40 4.36 -1.16
CA HIS A 111 -1.86 5.75 -1.10
C HIS A 111 -2.86 5.96 0.05
N ALA A 112 -3.85 5.08 0.17
CA ALA A 112 -4.83 5.09 1.23
C ALA A 112 -4.18 4.99 2.62
N ALA A 113 -3.21 4.06 2.78
CA ALA A 113 -2.49 3.88 4.03
C ALA A 113 -1.71 5.15 4.45
N ASP A 114 -1.02 5.78 3.50
CA ASP A 114 -0.27 7.01 3.73
C ASP A 114 -1.19 8.18 4.13
N ALA A 115 -2.30 8.35 3.40
CA ALA A 115 -3.27 9.40 3.66
C ALA A 115 -3.93 9.26 5.04
N GLY A 116 -4.36 8.04 5.40
CA GLY A 116 -4.96 7.76 6.70
C GLY A 116 -4.01 8.02 7.86
N LEU A 117 -2.76 7.58 7.75
CA LEU A 117 -1.73 7.82 8.77
C LEU A 117 -1.35 9.30 8.94
N LYS A 118 -1.49 10.11 7.90
CA LYS A 118 -1.24 11.55 7.96
C LYS A 118 -2.41 12.35 8.52
N ALA A 119 -3.60 11.79 8.44
CA ALA A 119 -4.83 12.48 8.83
C ALA A 119 -5.14 12.36 10.33
N ALA A 120 -4.78 11.26 10.98
CA ALA A 120 -5.17 10.97 12.36
C ALA A 120 -4.10 10.16 13.11
N GLN A 121 -4.24 10.08 14.44
CA GLN A 121 -3.35 9.29 15.30
C GLN A 121 -3.80 7.83 15.34
N VAL A 122 -3.49 7.11 14.28
CA VAL A 122 -3.79 5.69 14.15
C VAL A 122 -2.51 4.86 13.97
N THR A 123 -2.59 3.59 14.27
CA THR A 123 -1.55 2.61 13.96
C THR A 123 -1.96 1.83 12.72
N LEU A 124 -1.05 1.70 11.75
CA LEU A 124 -1.22 0.80 10.61
C LEU A 124 -0.86 -0.62 11.07
N LEU A 125 -1.87 -1.43 11.33
CA LEU A 125 -1.68 -2.80 11.82
C LEU A 125 -1.00 -3.69 10.78
N GLU A 126 -1.46 -3.58 9.55
CA GLU A 126 -0.98 -4.38 8.42
C GLU A 126 -1.35 -3.69 7.10
N LEU A 127 -0.46 -3.79 6.13
CA LEU A 127 -0.71 -3.44 4.74
C LEU A 127 -0.50 -4.70 3.89
N ARG A 128 -1.55 -5.22 3.30
CA ARG A 128 -1.48 -6.42 2.45
C ARG A 128 -1.55 -6.04 0.99
N LEU A 129 -0.62 -6.55 0.22
CA LEU A 129 -0.42 -6.18 -1.17
C LEU A 129 -0.52 -7.42 -2.06
N ALA A 130 -1.57 -7.51 -2.87
CA ALA A 130 -1.84 -8.48 -3.93
C ALA A 130 -1.81 -9.96 -3.55
N ASP A 131 -0.71 -10.44 -2.92
CA ASP A 131 -0.47 -11.88 -2.71
C ASP A 131 -1.52 -12.54 -1.81
N GLY A 132 -2.18 -13.56 -2.38
CA GLY A 132 -3.28 -14.28 -1.74
C GLY A 132 -4.60 -13.49 -1.68
N LEU A 133 -4.68 -12.34 -2.36
CA LEU A 133 -5.85 -11.45 -2.37
C LEU A 133 -6.45 -11.24 -3.77
N GLY A 134 -5.99 -11.99 -4.77
CA GLY A 134 -6.45 -11.81 -6.15
C GLY A 134 -6.08 -10.45 -6.75
N GLY A 135 -4.96 -9.86 -6.30
CA GLY A 135 -4.49 -8.56 -6.76
C GLY A 135 -5.02 -7.35 -5.99
N LYS A 136 -5.85 -7.56 -4.97
CA LYS A 136 -6.37 -6.49 -4.11
C LYS A 136 -5.32 -5.97 -3.14
N GLY A 137 -5.53 -4.77 -2.63
CA GLY A 137 -4.81 -4.22 -1.49
C GLY A 137 -5.71 -4.06 -0.26
N LEU A 138 -5.14 -4.16 0.94
CA LEU A 138 -5.84 -3.96 2.22
C LEU A 138 -4.97 -3.15 3.16
N ALA A 139 -5.53 -2.09 3.72
CA ALA A 139 -4.94 -1.33 4.83
C ALA A 139 -5.83 -1.49 6.08
N PHE A 140 -5.21 -1.81 7.23
CA PHE A 140 -5.87 -1.97 8.50
C PHE A 140 -5.37 -0.92 9.49
N PHE A 141 -6.27 -0.08 10.00
CA PHE A 141 -5.97 0.96 10.97
C PHE A 141 -6.56 0.61 12.33
N ALA A 142 -5.81 0.84 13.41
CA ALA A 142 -6.30 0.76 14.78
C ALA A 142 -6.08 2.07 15.53
N GLY A 143 -6.99 2.38 16.45
CA GLY A 143 -6.94 3.57 17.27
C GLY A 143 -8.27 3.81 17.97
N VAL A 144 -8.45 5.00 18.52
CA VAL A 144 -9.76 5.43 19.02
C VAL A 144 -10.74 5.68 17.86
N VAL A 145 -12.03 5.51 18.11
CA VAL A 145 -13.07 5.53 17.05
C VAL A 145 -12.95 6.76 16.14
N THR A 146 -12.84 7.96 16.73
CA THR A 146 -12.77 9.21 15.97
C THR A 146 -11.54 9.33 15.07
N ASP A 147 -10.40 8.83 15.52
CA ASP A 147 -9.18 8.84 14.72
C ASP A 147 -9.25 7.81 13.59
N VAL A 148 -9.84 6.64 13.86
CA VAL A 148 -10.04 5.60 12.82
C VAL A 148 -11.05 6.10 11.76
N GLU A 149 -12.12 6.79 12.15
CA GLU A 149 -13.04 7.43 11.22
C GLU A 149 -12.33 8.45 10.32
N ALA A 150 -11.57 9.36 10.92
CA ALA A 150 -10.81 10.37 10.16
C ALA A 150 -9.76 9.74 9.21
N ALA A 151 -9.09 8.68 9.67
CA ALA A 151 -8.11 7.96 8.84
C ALA A 151 -8.76 7.28 7.64
N VAL A 152 -9.88 6.56 7.85
CA VAL A 152 -10.61 5.87 6.77
C VAL A 152 -11.21 6.87 5.79
N ASP A 153 -11.83 7.95 6.26
CA ASP A 153 -12.39 8.99 5.39
C ASP A 153 -11.30 9.64 4.53
N SER A 154 -10.16 10.00 5.12
CA SER A 154 -9.04 10.57 4.38
C SER A 154 -8.44 9.58 3.38
N SER A 155 -8.37 8.30 3.73
CA SER A 155 -7.94 7.24 2.82
C SER A 155 -8.86 7.14 1.60
N CYS A 156 -10.18 7.13 1.83
CA CYS A 156 -11.18 7.07 0.75
C CYS A 156 -11.08 8.30 -0.18
N VAL A 157 -11.00 9.50 0.39
CA VAL A 157 -10.86 10.75 -0.38
C VAL A 157 -9.59 10.74 -1.24
N ALA A 158 -8.47 10.28 -0.68
CA ALA A 158 -7.20 10.25 -1.40
C ALA A 158 -7.20 9.37 -2.65
N ILE A 159 -8.01 8.30 -2.66
CA ILE A 159 -8.08 7.35 -3.78
C ILE A 159 -9.39 7.44 -4.59
N ASP A 160 -10.26 8.38 -4.29
CA ASP A 160 -11.58 8.51 -4.95
C ASP A 160 -11.44 8.65 -6.48
N SER A 161 -10.53 9.51 -6.93
CA SER A 161 -10.31 9.76 -8.37
C SER A 161 -9.69 8.57 -9.11
N SER A 162 -9.08 7.62 -8.42
CA SER A 162 -8.45 6.44 -9.04
C SER A 162 -9.47 5.37 -9.45
N GLY A 163 -10.66 5.36 -8.84
CA GLY A 163 -11.67 4.33 -9.05
C GLY A 163 -11.30 2.95 -8.46
N HIS A 164 -10.27 2.88 -7.63
CA HIS A 164 -9.76 1.63 -7.08
C HIS A 164 -10.29 1.28 -5.68
N LEU A 165 -11.11 2.13 -5.07
CA LEU A 165 -11.79 1.79 -3.80
C LEU A 165 -12.82 0.68 -4.05
N LEU A 166 -12.69 -0.43 -3.33
CA LEU A 166 -13.68 -1.53 -3.34
C LEU A 166 -14.65 -1.42 -2.17
N ASN A 167 -14.11 -1.24 -0.96
CA ASN A 167 -14.91 -1.13 0.25
C ASN A 167 -14.11 -0.43 1.35
N ALA A 168 -14.83 0.21 2.28
CA ALA A 168 -14.27 0.75 3.51
C ALA A 168 -15.22 0.45 4.67
N VAL A 169 -14.67 -0.01 5.80
CA VAL A 169 -15.46 -0.41 6.96
C VAL A 169 -14.80 0.11 8.23
N ILE A 170 -15.62 0.60 9.16
CA ILE A 170 -15.21 0.98 10.51
C ILE A 170 -15.95 0.09 11.50
N ILE A 171 -15.22 -0.53 12.41
CA ILE A 171 -15.76 -1.36 13.49
C ILE A 171 -15.37 -0.66 14.81
N PRO A 172 -16.29 0.08 15.43
CA PRO A 172 -15.98 0.89 16.63
C PRO A 172 -15.53 0.05 17.82
N GLN A 173 -16.00 -1.20 17.91
CA GLN A 173 -15.63 -2.14 18.96
C GLN A 173 -15.56 -3.55 18.37
N LEU A 174 -14.36 -3.98 18.02
CA LEU A 174 -14.16 -5.33 17.47
C LEU A 174 -14.32 -6.38 18.57
N HIS A 175 -15.10 -7.44 18.30
CA HIS A 175 -15.26 -8.56 19.22
C HIS A 175 -13.90 -9.22 19.49
N SER A 176 -13.64 -9.58 20.77
CA SER A 176 -12.33 -10.09 21.21
C SER A 176 -11.84 -11.32 20.46
N GLU A 177 -12.74 -12.25 20.09
CA GLU A 177 -12.37 -13.42 19.28
C GLU A 177 -11.94 -13.05 17.86
N MET A 178 -12.59 -12.04 17.23
CA MET A 178 -12.16 -11.53 15.92
C MET A 178 -10.85 -10.75 16.02
N ALA A 179 -10.67 -9.98 17.10
CA ALA A 179 -9.41 -9.29 17.35
C ALA A 179 -8.26 -10.29 17.51
N ALA A 180 -8.47 -11.38 18.28
CA ALA A 180 -7.46 -12.44 18.43
C ALA A 180 -7.07 -13.07 17.10
N ASN A 181 -8.05 -13.39 16.22
CA ASN A 181 -7.78 -13.91 14.88
C ASN A 181 -6.94 -12.93 14.04
N LEU A 182 -7.29 -11.65 14.03
CA LEU A 182 -6.56 -10.65 13.24
C LEU A 182 -5.15 -10.39 13.79
N VAL A 183 -4.98 -10.43 15.11
CA VAL A 183 -3.67 -10.30 15.77
C VAL A 183 -2.77 -11.48 15.43
N GLU A 184 -3.31 -12.71 15.44
CA GLU A 184 -2.56 -13.91 15.10
C GLU A 184 -2.18 -13.94 13.62
N ALA A 185 -3.16 -13.85 12.72
CA ALA A 185 -2.95 -13.78 11.28
C ALA A 185 -4.19 -13.28 10.54
N THR A 186 -3.98 -12.60 9.42
CA THR A 186 -5.06 -12.24 8.48
C THR A 186 -5.21 -13.27 7.35
N ARG A 187 -4.38 -14.31 7.33
CA ARG A 187 -4.41 -15.39 6.33
C ARG A 187 -5.07 -16.62 6.92
N PHE A 188 -6.23 -17.02 6.38
CA PHE A 188 -7.02 -18.16 6.86
C PHE A 188 -6.20 -19.45 7.03
N ARG A 189 -5.29 -19.76 6.10
CA ARG A 189 -4.45 -20.96 6.18
C ARG A 189 -3.55 -20.99 7.40
N THR A 190 -3.11 -19.85 7.90
CA THR A 190 -2.24 -19.75 9.08
C THR A 190 -3.01 -20.04 10.36
N LEU A 191 -4.32 -19.74 10.38
CA LEU A 191 -5.17 -19.92 11.56
C LEU A 191 -5.64 -21.36 11.78
N ILE A 192 -5.50 -22.25 10.78
CA ILE A 192 -5.95 -23.64 10.85
C ILE A 192 -4.80 -24.66 10.80
N SER A 193 -3.56 -24.19 10.79
CA SER A 193 -2.33 -25.01 10.84
C SER A 193 -1.86 -25.19 12.28
#